data_0715b7de3512b9b837bd6c80632e802a
#
_entry.id   0715b7de3512b9b837bd6c80632e802a
#
_cell.length_a   1.000
_cell.length_b   1.000
_cell.length_c   1.000
_cell.angle_alpha   90.00
_cell.angle_beta   90.00
_cell.angle_gamma   90.00
#
_symmetry.space_group_name_H-M   'P 1'
#
loop_
_entity.id
_entity.type
_entity.pdbx_description
1 polymer ?
#
loop_
_entity_poly.entity_id
_entity_poly.type
_entity_poly.pdbx_seq_one_letter_code
_entity_poly.pdbx_strand_id
1 'polypeptide(L)'
;ASYEGIAAVAMKGSQAVHDFCAFIEDIILNIPSSYFSHLDELIITSGGSTHFDIVGERFSKLDLSVPIKILLRSGCYRTHDHGPYLEALKTAQEDKNRNWDQVLQPALEIWSYVQSIPETNLAFLTMGKRDAPYDAGLPKPLKRFRPGEGYLELGSAEIFSSNDQHSFVKLADNHGWKGGDMICSGISHPCTAFDKWKFIPVVNDKYDVIDGLLTFF
;
A
#
# COMPACT_ATOMS: atom_id res chain seq x y z
N ALA A 1 16.30 -13.00 -0.65
CA ALA A 1 16.75 -11.60 -0.62
C ALA A 1 15.59 -10.66 -0.35
N SER A 2 15.86 -9.44 0.01
CA SER A 2 14.85 -8.37 0.17
C SER A 2 15.45 -7.04 -0.25
N TYR A 3 14.71 -6.31 -1.06
CA TYR A 3 15.12 -4.99 -1.55
C TYR A 3 14.35 -3.86 -0.87
N GLU A 4 13.39 -4.13 0.01
CA GLU A 4 12.58 -3.08 0.67
C GLU A 4 13.43 -2.10 1.47
N GLY A 5 14.41 -2.60 2.22
CA GLY A 5 15.37 -1.72 2.90
C GLY A 5 16.18 -0.85 1.95
N ILE A 6 16.46 -1.38 0.75
CA ILE A 6 17.15 -0.64 -0.32
C ILE A 6 16.19 0.33 -1.00
N ALA A 7 14.94 -0.08 -1.23
CA ALA A 7 13.92 0.77 -1.84
C ALA A 7 13.45 1.89 -0.91
N ALA A 8 13.36 1.65 0.39
CA ALA A 8 13.09 2.72 1.37
C ALA A 8 14.22 3.75 1.45
N VAL A 9 15.46 3.30 1.24
CA VAL A 9 16.63 4.18 1.06
C VAL A 9 16.68 4.74 -0.36
N ALA A 10 16.14 4.00 -1.32
CA ALA A 10 16.10 4.28 -2.73
C ALA A 10 14.71 4.74 -3.21
N MET A 11 14.14 5.73 -2.60
CA MET A 11 13.38 6.74 -3.37
C MET A 11 14.29 7.34 -4.49
N LYS A 12 15.41 6.68 -4.76
CA LYS A 12 16.45 6.97 -5.76
C LYS A 12 16.24 6.18 -7.05
N GLY A 13 15.01 5.74 -7.33
CA GLY A 13 14.66 5.12 -8.60
C GLY A 13 14.94 3.61 -8.70
N SER A 14 14.54 3.01 -9.81
CA SER A 14 14.62 1.59 -10.10
C SER A 14 16.08 1.07 -10.22
N GLN A 15 17.05 1.94 -10.47
CA GLN A 15 18.44 1.55 -10.70
C GLN A 15 19.06 0.76 -9.53
N ALA A 16 18.83 1.20 -8.29
CA ALA A 16 19.34 0.48 -7.12
C ALA A 16 18.76 -0.94 -6.97
N VAL A 17 17.52 -1.14 -7.43
CA VAL A 17 16.89 -2.47 -7.48
C VAL A 17 17.51 -3.32 -8.60
N HIS A 18 17.78 -2.74 -9.77
CA HIS A 18 18.50 -3.41 -10.85
C HIS A 18 19.90 -3.85 -10.41
N ASP A 19 20.64 -2.97 -9.75
CA ASP A 19 21.99 -3.27 -9.24
C ASP A 19 21.95 -4.39 -8.19
N PHE A 20 20.96 -4.36 -7.31
CA PHE A 20 20.76 -5.42 -6.31
C PHE A 20 20.38 -6.76 -6.96
N CYS A 21 19.50 -6.76 -7.96
CA CYS A 21 19.20 -7.98 -8.71
C CYS A 21 20.42 -8.51 -9.44
N ALA A 22 21.22 -7.64 -10.08
CA ALA A 22 22.46 -8.03 -10.74
C ALA A 22 23.45 -8.68 -9.75
N PHE A 23 23.59 -8.14 -8.56
CA PHE A 23 24.41 -8.74 -7.51
C PHE A 23 23.92 -10.14 -7.10
N ILE A 24 22.61 -10.34 -6.99
CA ILE A 24 22.04 -11.67 -6.69
C ILE A 24 22.28 -12.64 -7.86
N GLU A 25 22.09 -12.19 -9.09
CA GLU A 25 22.36 -12.96 -10.30
C GLU A 25 23.81 -13.42 -10.34
N ASP A 26 24.75 -12.52 -10.06
CA ASP A 26 26.19 -12.83 -10.01
C ASP A 26 26.49 -13.91 -8.96
N ILE A 27 25.92 -13.78 -7.75
CA ILE A 27 26.06 -14.82 -6.72
C ILE A 27 25.56 -16.16 -7.24
N ILE A 28 24.35 -16.21 -7.82
CA ILE A 28 23.73 -17.46 -8.26
C ILE A 28 24.56 -18.11 -9.38
N LEU A 29 25.02 -17.34 -10.34
CA LEU A 29 25.81 -17.83 -11.47
C LEU A 29 27.21 -18.31 -11.07
N ASN A 30 27.75 -17.81 -9.96
CA ASN A 30 29.05 -18.24 -9.44
C ASN A 30 28.97 -19.42 -8.45
N ILE A 31 27.77 -19.87 -8.07
CA ILE A 31 27.63 -21.11 -7.28
C ILE A 31 27.85 -22.31 -8.20
N PRO A 32 28.78 -23.23 -7.85
CA PRO A 32 28.98 -24.45 -8.65
C PRO A 32 27.68 -25.24 -8.80
N SER A 33 27.37 -25.68 -10.00
CA SER A 33 26.13 -26.41 -10.32
C SER A 33 25.93 -27.67 -9.50
N SER A 34 27.02 -28.26 -8.99
CA SER A 34 26.97 -29.43 -8.07
C SER A 34 26.16 -29.19 -6.79
N TYR A 35 26.01 -27.93 -6.36
CA TYR A 35 25.20 -27.58 -5.17
C TYR A 35 23.69 -27.71 -5.41
N PHE A 36 23.23 -27.66 -6.65
CA PHE A 36 21.80 -27.76 -6.96
C PHE A 36 21.46 -28.80 -8.02
N SER A 37 22.43 -29.54 -8.54
CA SER A 37 22.19 -30.58 -9.56
C SER A 37 21.32 -31.75 -9.05
N HIS A 38 21.14 -31.88 -7.74
CA HIS A 38 20.27 -32.87 -7.10
C HIS A 38 18.84 -32.37 -6.85
N LEU A 39 18.54 -31.11 -7.18
CA LEU A 39 17.23 -30.49 -6.97
C LEU A 39 16.38 -30.62 -8.24
N ASP A 40 15.10 -30.84 -8.06
CA ASP A 40 14.12 -30.81 -9.16
C ASP A 40 13.87 -29.36 -9.66
N GLU A 41 13.92 -28.40 -8.74
CA GLU A 41 13.83 -26.96 -9.04
C GLU A 41 14.63 -26.12 -8.06
N LEU A 42 15.12 -24.96 -8.53
CA LEU A 42 15.78 -23.95 -7.69
C LEU A 42 14.81 -22.79 -7.41
N ILE A 43 14.55 -22.52 -6.14
CA ILE A 43 13.69 -21.40 -5.75
C ILE A 43 14.53 -20.14 -5.56
N ILE A 44 14.27 -19.12 -6.39
CA ILE A 44 14.84 -17.79 -6.22
C ILE A 44 13.75 -16.89 -5.67
N THR A 45 13.99 -16.28 -4.51
CA THR A 45 12.99 -15.45 -3.85
C THR A 45 13.54 -14.10 -3.47
N SER A 46 12.73 -13.08 -3.71
CA SER A 46 12.99 -11.71 -3.27
C SER A 46 11.73 -11.06 -2.72
N GLY A 47 11.88 -10.16 -1.75
CA GLY A 47 10.80 -9.42 -1.11
C GLY A 47 10.85 -7.94 -1.43
N GLY A 48 9.69 -7.34 -1.39
CA GLY A 48 9.43 -5.93 -1.69
C GLY A 48 8.19 -5.76 -2.56
N SER A 49 7.42 -4.71 -2.30
CA SER A 49 6.11 -4.50 -2.95
C SER A 49 6.12 -3.48 -4.07
N THR A 50 7.19 -2.67 -4.20
CA THR A 50 7.25 -1.56 -5.14
C THR A 50 7.79 -1.94 -6.52
N HIS A 51 8.77 -2.85 -6.57
CA HIS A 51 9.52 -3.20 -7.80
C HIS A 51 9.50 -4.70 -8.08
N PHE A 52 8.40 -5.36 -7.77
CA PHE A 52 8.25 -6.82 -7.96
C PHE A 52 8.33 -7.23 -9.43
N ASP A 53 7.93 -6.36 -10.34
CA ASP A 53 8.01 -6.52 -11.79
C ASP A 53 9.48 -6.62 -12.27
N ILE A 54 10.37 -5.73 -11.80
CA ILE A 54 11.80 -5.77 -12.11
C ILE A 54 12.41 -7.09 -11.65
N VAL A 55 12.08 -7.51 -10.42
CA VAL A 55 12.56 -8.77 -9.85
C VAL A 55 12.09 -9.96 -10.66
N GLY A 56 10.81 -10.00 -11.00
CA GLY A 56 10.21 -11.06 -11.81
C GLY A 56 10.84 -11.12 -13.19
N GLU A 57 10.95 -10.00 -13.88
CA GLU A 57 11.54 -9.91 -15.22
C GLU A 57 13.00 -10.35 -15.24
N ARG A 58 13.82 -9.85 -14.31
CA ARG A 58 15.25 -10.14 -14.31
C ARG A 58 15.53 -11.61 -14.01
N PHE A 59 14.96 -12.15 -12.95
CA PHE A 59 15.24 -13.53 -12.56
C PHE A 59 14.63 -14.55 -13.53
N SER A 60 13.58 -14.19 -14.28
CA SER A 60 13.05 -15.07 -15.33
C SER A 60 13.99 -15.26 -16.53
N LYS A 61 15.00 -14.40 -16.67
CA LYS A 61 16.01 -14.48 -17.73
C LYS A 61 17.24 -15.30 -17.36
N LEU A 62 17.34 -15.76 -16.09
CA LEU A 62 18.44 -16.62 -15.66
C LEU A 62 18.31 -17.98 -16.33
N ASP A 63 19.43 -18.45 -16.90
CA ASP A 63 19.56 -19.78 -17.48
C ASP A 63 20.49 -20.62 -16.60
N LEU A 64 19.94 -21.62 -15.94
CA LEU A 64 20.65 -22.54 -15.06
C LEU A 64 20.43 -23.98 -15.50
N SER A 65 21.28 -24.89 -15.01
CA SER A 65 21.19 -26.33 -15.29
C SER A 65 19.96 -27.01 -14.68
N VAL A 66 19.21 -26.33 -13.81
CA VAL A 66 17.97 -26.79 -13.19
C VAL A 66 16.85 -25.79 -13.40
N PRO A 67 15.58 -26.22 -13.47
CA PRO A 67 14.44 -25.31 -13.56
C PRO A 67 14.42 -24.30 -12.43
N ILE A 68 14.04 -23.05 -12.75
CA ILE A 68 13.96 -21.96 -11.77
C ILE A 68 12.49 -21.66 -11.47
N LYS A 69 12.19 -21.52 -10.17
CA LYS A 69 10.91 -20.99 -9.69
C LYS A 69 11.14 -19.66 -8.98
N ILE A 70 10.54 -18.60 -9.51
CA ILE A 70 10.62 -17.27 -8.89
C ILE A 70 9.48 -17.11 -7.91
N LEU A 71 9.82 -16.80 -6.66
CA LEU A 71 8.86 -16.55 -5.60
C LEU A 71 8.95 -15.10 -5.13
N LEU A 72 7.97 -14.30 -5.50
CA LEU A 72 7.83 -12.93 -5.02
C LEU A 72 7.21 -12.91 -3.62
N ARG A 73 7.78 -12.13 -2.70
CA ARG A 73 7.29 -11.96 -1.33
C ARG A 73 6.79 -10.54 -1.11
N SER A 74 5.87 -10.12 -1.97
CA SER A 74 5.33 -8.77 -2.03
C SER A 74 3.96 -8.74 -1.33
N GLY A 75 3.93 -8.52 -0.01
CA GLY A 75 2.70 -8.55 0.79
C GLY A 75 1.79 -7.36 0.51
N CYS A 76 2.30 -6.15 0.66
CA CYS A 76 1.52 -4.91 0.52
C CYS A 76 0.96 -4.66 -0.89
N TYR A 77 1.53 -5.25 -1.94
CA TYR A 77 1.04 -5.04 -3.30
C TYR A 77 -0.39 -5.56 -3.51
N ARG A 78 -0.85 -6.52 -2.71
CA ARG A 78 -2.20 -7.10 -2.81
C ARG A 78 -3.31 -6.10 -2.45
N THR A 79 -3.07 -5.27 -1.46
CA THR A 79 -4.03 -4.26 -0.99
C THR A 79 -3.62 -2.86 -1.39
N HIS A 80 -2.34 -2.70 -1.72
CA HIS A 80 -1.75 -1.41 -2.05
C HIS A 80 -1.99 -0.37 -0.93
N ASP A 81 -1.70 0.91 -1.16
CA ASP A 81 -2.01 2.00 -0.24
C ASP A 81 -2.26 3.32 -0.99
N HIS A 82 -2.74 4.33 -0.26
CA HIS A 82 -2.92 5.68 -0.77
C HIS A 82 -1.72 6.61 -0.46
N GLY A 83 -0.62 6.04 -0.02
CA GLY A 83 0.61 6.71 0.37
C GLY A 83 1.80 6.32 -0.50
N PRO A 84 2.91 5.83 0.12
CA PRO A 84 4.18 5.59 -0.55
C PRO A 84 4.10 4.63 -1.75
N TYR A 85 3.28 3.57 -1.68
CA TYR A 85 3.17 2.62 -2.79
C TYR A 85 2.44 3.23 -3.99
N LEU A 86 1.39 4.05 -3.76
CA LEU A 86 0.72 4.75 -4.85
C LEU A 86 1.66 5.73 -5.56
N GLU A 87 2.48 6.48 -4.82
CA GLU A 87 3.44 7.41 -5.41
C GLU A 87 4.56 6.67 -6.16
N ALA A 88 5.05 5.57 -5.60
CA ALA A 88 6.05 4.73 -6.27
C ALA A 88 5.49 4.09 -7.55
N LEU A 89 4.23 3.68 -7.56
CA LEU A 89 3.56 3.14 -8.75
C LEU A 89 3.42 4.20 -9.84
N LYS A 90 3.02 5.42 -9.50
CA LYS A 90 2.95 6.54 -10.47
C LYS A 90 4.31 6.78 -11.13
N THR A 91 5.38 6.84 -10.31
CA THR A 91 6.75 6.99 -10.82
C THR A 91 7.15 5.82 -11.72
N ALA A 92 6.77 4.59 -11.35
CA ALA A 92 7.05 3.41 -12.14
C ALA A 92 6.31 3.38 -13.48
N GLN A 93 5.09 3.92 -13.54
CA GLN A 93 4.30 4.03 -14.77
C GLN A 93 4.86 5.08 -15.75
N GLU A 94 5.61 6.07 -15.26
CA GLU A 94 6.29 7.05 -16.10
C GLU A 94 7.51 6.44 -16.83
N ASP A 95 8.03 5.32 -16.33
CA ASP A 95 9.15 4.60 -16.95
C ASP A 95 8.66 3.78 -18.15
N LYS A 96 8.95 4.28 -19.36
CA LYS A 96 8.55 3.66 -20.62
C LYS A 96 9.15 2.26 -20.86
N ASN A 97 10.15 1.86 -20.08
CA ASN A 97 10.76 0.53 -20.17
C ASN A 97 10.01 -0.52 -19.34
N ARG A 98 9.02 -0.11 -18.56
CA ARG A 98 8.19 -0.99 -17.72
C ARG A 98 6.81 -1.15 -18.36
N ASN A 99 6.41 -2.39 -18.57
CA ASN A 99 5.08 -2.70 -19.11
C ASN A 99 4.10 -2.99 -17.97
N TRP A 100 3.04 -2.19 -17.88
CA TRP A 100 1.97 -2.35 -16.90
C TRP A 100 0.66 -2.63 -17.62
N ASP A 101 0.29 -3.91 -17.75
CA ASP A 101 -0.99 -4.33 -18.34
C ASP A 101 -2.17 -4.02 -17.40
N GLN A 102 -1.91 -3.99 -16.09
CA GLN A 102 -2.91 -3.68 -15.08
C GLN A 102 -2.32 -2.75 -14.01
N VAL A 103 -3.12 -1.79 -13.58
CA VAL A 103 -2.76 -0.85 -12.53
C VAL A 103 -3.27 -1.36 -11.19
N LEU A 104 -2.36 -1.53 -10.22
CA LEU A 104 -2.72 -1.82 -8.86
C LEU A 104 -3.46 -0.64 -8.23
N GLN A 105 -4.53 -0.92 -7.50
CA GLN A 105 -5.33 0.11 -6.83
C GLN A 105 -5.34 -0.13 -5.32
N PRO A 106 -5.31 0.95 -4.51
CA PRO A 106 -5.49 0.84 -3.08
C PRO A 106 -6.87 0.27 -2.74
N ALA A 107 -6.90 -0.78 -1.92
CA ALA A 107 -8.11 -1.51 -1.57
C ALA A 107 -8.53 -1.36 -0.10
N LEU A 108 -7.70 -0.71 0.74
CA LEU A 108 -8.02 -0.51 2.15
C LEU A 108 -8.48 0.91 2.40
N GLU A 109 -9.67 1.03 2.97
CA GLU A 109 -10.30 2.28 3.36
C GLU A 109 -10.72 2.22 4.83
N ILE A 110 -10.65 3.35 5.54
CA ILE A 110 -11.20 3.50 6.89
C ILE A 110 -12.29 4.56 6.85
N TRP A 111 -13.46 4.19 7.35
CA TRP A 111 -14.59 5.09 7.48
C TRP A 111 -14.74 5.57 8.91
N SER A 112 -14.87 6.88 9.11
CA SER A 112 -15.05 7.49 10.43
C SER A 112 -16.06 8.63 10.37
N TYR A 113 -16.65 8.94 11.50
CA TYR A 113 -17.58 10.08 11.59
C TYR A 113 -16.83 11.39 11.84
N VAL A 114 -17.38 12.47 11.32
CA VAL A 114 -17.07 13.82 11.80
C VAL A 114 -17.70 13.97 13.19
N GLN A 115 -16.87 13.98 14.21
CA GLN A 115 -17.32 14.10 15.60
C GLN A 115 -17.77 15.52 15.92
N SER A 116 -16.95 16.50 15.51
CA SER A 116 -17.22 17.92 15.78
C SER A 116 -16.45 18.81 14.82
N ILE A 117 -16.91 20.05 14.69
CA ILE A 117 -16.28 21.13 13.94
C ILE A 117 -16.21 22.35 14.89
N PRO A 118 -15.18 22.40 15.76
CA PRO A 118 -15.09 23.46 16.78
C PRO A 118 -14.75 24.82 16.18
N GLU A 119 -14.09 24.85 15.02
CA GLU A 119 -13.67 26.06 14.32
C GLU A 119 -14.02 25.95 12.84
N THR A 120 -14.11 27.06 12.15
CA THR A 120 -14.54 27.13 10.74
C THR A 120 -13.71 26.23 9.80
N ASN A 121 -12.44 26.01 10.13
CA ASN A 121 -11.52 25.25 9.28
C ASN A 121 -10.92 24.01 9.97
N LEU A 122 -11.52 23.56 11.09
CA LEU A 122 -11.04 22.43 11.87
C LEU A 122 -12.17 21.44 12.16
N ALA A 123 -11.97 20.19 11.77
CA ALA A 123 -12.85 19.09 12.14
C ALA A 123 -12.08 17.99 12.90
N PHE A 124 -12.82 17.27 13.75
CA PHE A 124 -12.34 16.06 14.42
C PHE A 124 -13.05 14.84 13.85
N LEU A 125 -12.27 13.80 13.54
CA LEU A 125 -12.80 12.49 13.16
C LEU A 125 -12.71 11.52 14.33
N THR A 126 -13.64 10.56 14.37
CA THR A 126 -13.66 9.48 15.37
C THR A 126 -12.66 8.36 15.11
N MET A 127 -11.64 8.61 14.30
CA MET A 127 -10.55 7.71 13.91
C MET A 127 -9.23 8.29 14.40
N GLY A 128 -8.37 7.47 14.97
CA GLY A 128 -7.02 7.88 15.40
C GLY A 128 -5.97 6.82 15.14
N LYS A 129 -4.85 6.90 15.85
CA LYS A 129 -3.71 5.99 15.72
C LYS A 129 -4.03 4.52 16.04
N ARG A 130 -5.09 4.27 16.81
CA ARG A 130 -5.57 2.91 17.10
C ARG A 130 -6.29 2.29 15.93
N ASP A 131 -6.85 3.11 15.04
CA ASP A 131 -7.71 2.66 13.94
C ASP A 131 -6.98 2.65 12.60
N ALA A 132 -6.09 3.63 12.38
CA ALA A 132 -5.41 3.86 11.13
C ALA A 132 -3.88 3.83 11.28
N PRO A 133 -3.16 3.27 10.31
CA PRO A 133 -1.71 3.44 10.18
C PRO A 133 -1.33 4.92 10.07
N TYR A 134 -0.18 5.27 10.64
CA TYR A 134 0.35 6.65 10.63
C TYR A 134 1.86 6.73 10.48
N ASP A 135 2.54 5.59 10.50
CA ASP A 135 4.00 5.46 10.49
C ASP A 135 4.62 5.78 9.12
N ALA A 136 3.89 5.56 8.03
CA ALA A 136 4.33 5.91 6.67
C ALA A 136 3.56 7.11 6.08
N GLY A 137 2.94 7.91 6.93
CA GLY A 137 2.12 9.07 6.58
C GLY A 137 0.69 8.96 7.12
N LEU A 138 0.06 10.10 7.36
CA LEU A 138 -1.31 10.16 7.87
C LEU A 138 -2.33 9.71 6.80
N PRO A 139 -3.50 9.20 7.22
CA PRO A 139 -4.58 8.85 6.30
C PRO A 139 -5.01 10.06 5.46
N LYS A 140 -5.45 9.81 4.23
CA LYS A 140 -5.90 10.84 3.29
C LYS A 140 -7.41 10.78 3.13
N PRO A 141 -8.19 11.86 3.38
CA PRO A 141 -9.61 11.90 3.07
C PRO A 141 -9.85 11.67 1.58
N LEU A 142 -10.79 10.79 1.24
CA LEU A 142 -11.09 10.39 -0.15
C LEU A 142 -12.51 10.71 -0.56
N LYS A 143 -13.48 10.44 0.32
CA LYS A 143 -14.91 10.55 0.05
C LYS A 143 -15.64 11.06 1.29
N ARG A 144 -16.73 11.78 1.06
CA ARG A 144 -17.66 12.21 2.10
C ARG A 144 -19.06 11.68 1.82
N PHE A 145 -19.65 11.08 2.82
CA PHE A 145 -21.03 10.58 2.78
C PHE A 145 -21.81 11.17 3.93
N ARG A 146 -23.05 11.58 3.70
CA ARG A 146 -23.98 12.05 4.75
C ARG A 146 -25.19 11.14 4.80
N PRO A 147 -25.49 10.53 5.96
CA PRO A 147 -26.70 9.74 6.12
C PRO A 147 -27.96 10.52 5.70
N GLY A 148 -28.75 9.91 4.81
CA GLY A 148 -29.97 10.54 4.28
C GLY A 148 -29.77 11.45 3.05
N GLU A 149 -28.55 11.89 2.76
CA GLU A 149 -28.25 12.72 1.58
C GLU A 149 -27.35 12.00 0.53
N GLY A 150 -26.55 11.00 0.96
CA GLY A 150 -25.65 10.27 0.07
C GLY A 150 -24.25 10.86 0.00
N TYR A 151 -23.55 10.58 -1.13
CA TYR A 151 -22.22 11.10 -1.37
C TYR A 151 -22.24 12.59 -1.72
N LEU A 152 -21.35 13.33 -1.08
CA LEU A 152 -21.22 14.78 -1.23
C LEU A 152 -19.80 15.14 -1.64
N GLU A 153 -19.63 16.36 -2.14
CA GLU A 153 -18.32 16.94 -2.40
C GLU A 153 -17.46 16.89 -1.12
N LEU A 154 -16.26 16.33 -1.25
CA LEU A 154 -15.29 16.29 -0.15
C LEU A 154 -14.75 17.68 0.16
N GLY A 155 -14.46 18.46 -0.89
CA GLY A 155 -13.73 19.70 -0.79
C GLY A 155 -12.24 19.49 -0.47
N SER A 156 -11.51 20.56 -0.23
CA SER A 156 -10.13 20.46 0.25
C SER A 156 -10.12 20.14 1.73
N ALA A 157 -9.61 18.95 2.06
CA ALA A 157 -9.52 18.44 3.42
C ALA A 157 -8.20 17.69 3.61
N GLU A 158 -7.51 17.93 4.72
CA GLU A 158 -6.23 17.31 5.04
C GLU A 158 -6.20 16.87 6.49
N ILE A 159 -5.92 15.58 6.74
CA ILE A 159 -5.59 15.11 8.09
C ILE A 159 -4.14 15.50 8.37
N PHE A 160 -3.94 16.44 9.29
CA PHE A 160 -2.62 16.96 9.62
C PHE A 160 -2.06 16.45 10.93
N SER A 161 -2.91 15.83 11.78
CA SER A 161 -2.50 15.24 13.05
C SER A 161 -3.45 14.16 13.48
N SER A 162 -2.98 13.23 14.31
CA SER A 162 -3.82 12.20 14.95
C SER A 162 -3.34 11.92 16.36
N ASN A 163 -4.31 11.82 17.28
CA ASN A 163 -4.14 11.24 18.61
C ASN A 163 -4.55 9.76 18.59
N ASP A 164 -4.67 9.13 19.74
CA ASP A 164 -5.00 7.71 19.84
C ASP A 164 -6.33 7.37 19.17
N GLN A 165 -7.37 8.19 19.38
CA GLN A 165 -8.76 7.93 18.98
C GLN A 165 -9.36 9.04 18.10
N HIS A 166 -8.62 10.08 17.77
CA HIS A 166 -9.10 11.21 16.98
C HIS A 166 -8.09 11.65 15.96
N SER A 167 -8.57 12.06 14.80
CA SER A 167 -7.77 12.75 13.80
C SER A 167 -8.27 14.18 13.61
N PHE A 168 -7.32 15.07 13.35
CA PHE A 168 -7.53 16.50 13.16
C PHE A 168 -7.47 16.79 11.66
N VAL A 169 -8.54 17.39 11.15
CA VAL A 169 -8.69 17.70 9.72
C VAL A 169 -8.72 19.18 9.53
N LYS A 170 -7.80 19.69 8.71
CA LYS A 170 -7.85 21.03 8.19
C LYS A 170 -8.81 21.07 7.01
N LEU A 171 -9.76 22.00 7.05
CA LEU A 171 -10.78 22.21 6.02
C LEU A 171 -10.56 23.54 5.32
N ALA A 172 -10.94 23.60 4.04
CA ALA A 172 -11.05 24.88 3.33
C ALA A 172 -12.28 25.69 3.80
N ASP A 173 -12.30 26.96 3.50
CA ASP A 173 -13.49 27.79 3.71
C ASP A 173 -14.67 27.22 2.90
N ASN A 174 -15.89 27.33 3.44
CA ASN A 174 -17.11 26.84 2.80
C ASN A 174 -17.14 25.32 2.50
N HIS A 175 -16.46 24.52 3.32
CA HIS A 175 -16.31 23.06 3.15
C HIS A 175 -17.66 22.30 3.20
N GLY A 176 -18.71 22.84 3.79
CA GLY A 176 -20.02 22.20 3.90
C GLY A 176 -20.09 20.92 4.76
N TRP A 177 -19.03 20.54 5.47
CA TRP A 177 -19.02 19.42 6.38
C TRP A 177 -19.88 19.68 7.60
N LYS A 178 -20.46 18.63 8.16
CA LYS A 178 -21.29 18.68 9.40
C LYS A 178 -20.91 17.55 10.34
N GLY A 179 -21.14 17.72 11.62
CA GLY A 179 -21.09 16.63 12.58
C GLY A 179 -22.02 15.49 12.15
N GLY A 180 -21.54 14.25 12.21
CA GLY A 180 -22.24 13.07 11.72
C GLY A 180 -22.00 12.71 10.24
N ASP A 181 -21.33 13.55 9.45
CA ASP A 181 -20.82 13.12 8.13
C ASP A 181 -19.84 11.95 8.31
N MET A 182 -19.84 11.02 7.38
CA MET A 182 -18.88 9.92 7.31
C MET A 182 -17.79 10.26 6.29
N ILE A 183 -16.54 10.09 6.70
CA ILE A 183 -15.38 10.33 5.88
C ILE A 183 -14.66 9.00 5.62
N CYS A 184 -14.54 8.65 4.35
CA CYS A 184 -13.65 7.60 3.89
C CYS A 184 -12.24 8.16 3.84
N SER A 185 -11.30 7.44 4.43
CA SER A 185 -9.88 7.78 4.39
C SER A 185 -9.06 6.62 3.88
N GLY A 186 -8.17 6.90 2.94
CA GLY A 186 -7.16 5.96 2.47
C GLY A 186 -5.98 5.90 3.42
N ILE A 187 -5.38 4.75 3.54
CA ILE A 187 -4.28 4.49 4.47
C ILE A 187 -2.93 4.49 3.75
N SER A 188 -1.86 4.64 4.51
CA SER A 188 -0.48 4.71 4.00
C SER A 188 0.38 3.48 4.24
N HIS A 189 -0.06 2.50 5.04
CA HIS A 189 0.74 1.31 5.37
C HIS A 189 -0.14 0.10 5.68
N PRO A 190 -0.41 -0.77 4.69
CA PRO A 190 -1.29 -1.93 4.86
C PRO A 190 -0.89 -2.87 5.98
N CYS A 191 0.42 -3.14 6.18
CA CYS A 191 0.89 -4.08 7.20
C CYS A 191 0.39 -3.69 8.61
N THR A 192 0.49 -2.41 8.96
CA THR A 192 0.04 -1.90 10.26
C THR A 192 -1.46 -1.59 10.31
N ALA A 193 -2.19 -1.75 9.21
CA ALA A 193 -3.65 -1.74 9.22
C ALA A 193 -4.21 -3.10 9.67
N PHE A 194 -3.64 -4.19 9.17
CA PHE A 194 -4.10 -5.55 9.52
C PHE A 194 -3.90 -5.90 11.00
N ASP A 195 -2.92 -5.33 11.68
CA ASP A 195 -2.68 -5.56 13.11
C ASP A 195 -3.66 -4.81 14.03
N LYS A 196 -4.38 -3.80 13.49
CA LYS A 196 -5.33 -2.98 14.27
C LYS A 196 -6.75 -3.54 14.30
N TRP A 197 -7.11 -4.32 13.28
CA TRP A 197 -8.49 -4.78 13.10
C TRP A 197 -8.57 -6.30 13.11
N LYS A 198 -9.34 -6.87 14.02
CA LYS A 198 -9.58 -8.32 14.08
C LYS A 198 -10.52 -8.81 12.99
N PHE A 199 -11.33 -7.92 12.45
CA PHE A 199 -12.26 -8.19 11.36
C PHE A 199 -12.26 -7.01 10.39
N ILE A 200 -12.13 -7.31 9.10
CA ILE A 200 -12.16 -6.32 8.02
C ILE A 200 -13.25 -6.77 7.04
N PRO A 201 -14.37 -6.02 6.90
CA PRO A 201 -15.39 -6.35 5.92
C PRO A 201 -14.86 -6.15 4.50
N VAL A 202 -15.15 -7.10 3.62
CA VAL A 202 -14.92 -6.98 2.18
C VAL A 202 -16.19 -6.46 1.54
N VAL A 203 -16.09 -5.37 0.79
CA VAL A 203 -17.22 -4.70 0.17
C VAL A 203 -17.09 -4.66 -1.35
N ASN A 204 -18.21 -4.59 -2.06
CA ASN A 204 -18.27 -4.30 -3.49
C ASN A 204 -18.23 -2.78 -3.75
N ASP A 205 -18.29 -2.37 -5.02
CA ASP A 205 -18.26 -0.94 -5.43
C ASP A 205 -19.48 -0.13 -4.92
N LYS A 206 -20.52 -0.81 -4.44
CA LYS A 206 -21.69 -0.19 -3.81
C LYS A 206 -21.61 -0.14 -2.28
N TYR A 207 -20.49 -0.62 -1.72
CA TYR A 207 -20.30 -0.80 -0.28
C TYR A 207 -21.23 -1.83 0.38
N ASP A 208 -21.82 -2.75 -0.41
CA ASP A 208 -22.47 -3.93 0.16
C ASP A 208 -21.40 -4.89 0.68
N VAL A 209 -21.55 -5.39 1.87
CA VAL A 209 -20.64 -6.39 2.46
C VAL A 209 -20.84 -7.72 1.75
N ILE A 210 -19.83 -8.23 1.11
CA ILE A 210 -19.85 -9.49 0.34
C ILE A 210 -19.01 -10.60 0.97
N ASP A 211 -18.07 -10.25 1.86
CA ASP A 211 -17.19 -11.18 2.58
C ASP A 211 -16.57 -10.49 3.80
N GLY A 212 -15.71 -11.19 4.52
CA GLY A 212 -14.97 -10.67 5.66
C GLY A 212 -13.65 -11.37 5.89
N LEU A 213 -12.65 -10.61 6.30
CA LEU A 213 -11.33 -11.11 6.64
C LEU A 213 -11.16 -11.11 8.16
N LEU A 214 -10.76 -12.25 8.72
CA LEU A 214 -10.30 -12.35 10.11
C LEU A 214 -8.78 -12.23 10.15
N THR A 215 -8.27 -11.41 11.06
CA THR A 215 -6.85 -11.30 11.35
C THR A 215 -6.53 -11.96 12.67
N PHE A 216 -5.32 -12.47 12.83
CA PHE A 216 -4.89 -13.26 13.98
C PHE A 216 -3.63 -12.68 14.64
N PHE A 217 -3.53 -11.36 14.65
CA PHE A 217 -2.47 -10.60 15.30
C PHE A 217 -2.81 -10.24 16.74
#